data_7942a89f41b1b6c7cdacb048a54ba842
#
_entry.id   7942a89f41b1b6c7cdacb048a54ba842
#
_cell.length_a   1.000
_cell.length_b   1.000
_cell.length_c   1.000
_cell.angle_alpha   90.00
_cell.angle_beta   90.00
_cell.angle_gamma   90.00
#
_symmetry.space_group_name_H-M   'P 1'
#
loop_
_entity.id
_entity.type
_entity.pdbx_description
1 polymer ?
#
loop_
_entity_poly.entity_id
_entity_poly.type
_entity_poly.pdbx_seq_one_letter_code
_entity_poly.pdbx_strand_id
1 'polypeptide(L)'
;MKDYYKILGVDKTSTSDDIKKAYRKLSKQYHPDVNLTPGADEKFKEVANAYETLGDAKKREAYDLSRKPRSKFGGKGTSFEDWASEFGTGDSGFGRGSSRGGFGRASSRKNPTTTHLHVNKTIEVNLKDLILGTQVEVKYDRYIVDGNFLKSKEDKILNIHLDLRKKYLPITKIGDNYIINIKLDKLGSEDIHRRTNIWGDLENMILYGDFILEVKVKIPEDVIIEDSNIIQFIDIPLYKTLFTEEKIRISTILDKSYDAEISTPKKLNDLKFNIKDQGIKGKSGIIGNYTIRFNVIPPDLTKINKSTLNTIKESFTQE
;
A
#
# COMPACT_ATOMS: atom_id res chain seq x y z
N MET A 1 3.24 6.74 -48.87
CA MET A 1 2.87 5.50 -48.16
C MET A 1 4.15 4.77 -47.78
N LYS A 2 4.36 4.48 -46.49
CA LYS A 2 5.59 3.81 -46.02
C LYS A 2 5.60 2.35 -46.49
N ASP A 3 6.76 1.85 -46.91
CA ASP A 3 6.90 0.46 -47.35
C ASP A 3 7.29 -0.43 -46.16
N TYR A 4 6.32 -1.17 -45.61
CA TYR A 4 6.52 -2.01 -44.44
C TYR A 4 7.53 -3.14 -44.64
N TYR A 5 7.64 -3.67 -45.87
CA TYR A 5 8.69 -4.66 -46.20
C TYR A 5 10.09 -4.04 -46.10
N LYS A 6 10.26 -2.81 -46.61
CA LYS A 6 11.53 -2.07 -46.49
C LYS A 6 11.87 -1.69 -45.03
N ILE A 7 10.86 -1.36 -44.23
CA ILE A 7 11.07 -1.03 -42.82
C ILE A 7 11.60 -2.26 -42.08
N LEU A 8 11.06 -3.44 -42.32
CA LEU A 8 11.54 -4.68 -41.72
C LEU A 8 12.80 -5.25 -42.42
N GLY A 9 13.20 -4.72 -43.57
CA GLY A 9 14.35 -5.21 -44.32
C GLY A 9 14.15 -6.62 -44.89
N VAL A 10 12.90 -6.94 -45.31
CA VAL A 10 12.52 -8.24 -45.88
C VAL A 10 11.90 -8.09 -47.26
N ASP A 11 11.92 -9.15 -48.06
CA ASP A 11 11.29 -9.18 -49.38
C ASP A 11 9.77 -9.43 -49.26
N LYS A 12 9.02 -9.01 -50.29
CA LYS A 12 7.59 -9.29 -50.39
C LYS A 12 7.24 -10.78 -50.43
N THR A 13 8.20 -11.63 -50.80
CA THR A 13 8.08 -13.08 -50.85
C THR A 13 8.46 -13.77 -49.53
N SER A 14 8.94 -13.01 -48.55
CA SER A 14 9.39 -13.54 -47.25
C SER A 14 8.27 -14.26 -46.50
N THR A 15 8.64 -15.34 -45.85
CA THR A 15 7.71 -16.12 -45.03
C THR A 15 7.30 -15.35 -43.75
N SER A 16 6.22 -15.75 -43.10
CA SER A 16 5.81 -15.19 -41.80
C SER A 16 6.90 -15.32 -40.74
N ASP A 17 7.69 -16.41 -40.80
CA ASP A 17 8.81 -16.63 -39.88
C ASP A 17 9.98 -15.67 -40.15
N ASP A 18 10.25 -15.35 -41.42
CA ASP A 18 11.29 -14.36 -41.76
C ASP A 18 10.89 -12.97 -41.33
N ILE A 19 9.64 -12.60 -41.52
CA ILE A 19 9.07 -11.33 -41.02
C ILE A 19 9.18 -11.25 -39.48
N LYS A 20 8.87 -12.34 -38.79
CA LYS A 20 8.99 -12.45 -37.36
C LYS A 20 10.43 -12.33 -36.85
N LYS A 21 11.39 -13.00 -37.56
CA LYS A 21 12.83 -12.89 -37.25
C LYS A 21 13.36 -11.49 -37.48
N ALA A 22 12.99 -10.84 -38.57
CA ALA A 22 13.39 -9.47 -38.87
C ALA A 22 12.86 -8.48 -37.80
N TYR A 23 11.59 -8.62 -37.45
CA TYR A 23 11.01 -7.83 -36.37
C TYR A 23 11.76 -8.01 -35.05
N ARG A 24 12.04 -9.25 -34.64
CA ARG A 24 12.80 -9.52 -33.38
C ARG A 24 14.16 -8.84 -33.39
N LYS A 25 14.89 -8.90 -34.50
CA LYS A 25 16.21 -8.28 -34.62
C LYS A 25 16.15 -6.76 -34.50
N LEU A 26 15.24 -6.12 -35.25
CA LEU A 26 15.12 -4.66 -35.28
C LEU A 26 14.55 -4.10 -33.98
N SER A 27 13.59 -4.77 -33.38
CA SER A 27 13.03 -4.35 -32.08
C SER A 27 14.06 -4.43 -30.96
N LYS A 28 14.94 -5.44 -30.96
CA LYS A 28 16.06 -5.51 -29.98
C LYS A 28 17.07 -4.38 -30.21
N GLN A 29 17.29 -4.02 -31.48
CA GLN A 29 18.24 -2.95 -31.87
C GLN A 29 17.73 -1.56 -31.50
N TYR A 30 16.40 -1.32 -31.59
CA TYR A 30 15.78 -0.02 -31.34
C TYR A 30 14.97 0.04 -30.05
N HIS A 31 15.16 -0.94 -29.12
CA HIS A 31 14.45 -0.94 -27.85
C HIS A 31 14.83 0.27 -27.00
N PRO A 32 13.87 1.01 -26.39
CA PRO A 32 14.13 2.22 -25.61
C PRO A 32 15.07 1.99 -24.42
N ASP A 33 15.03 0.80 -23.81
CA ASP A 33 15.93 0.47 -22.67
C ASP A 33 17.37 0.17 -23.11
N VAL A 34 17.60 -0.15 -24.39
CA VAL A 34 18.91 -0.56 -24.89
C VAL A 34 19.54 0.50 -25.80
N ASN A 35 18.71 1.28 -26.50
CA ASN A 35 19.16 2.25 -27.47
C ASN A 35 18.64 3.65 -27.13
N LEU A 36 19.47 4.45 -26.51
CA LEU A 36 19.18 5.82 -26.11
C LEU A 36 19.48 6.88 -27.20
N THR A 37 19.76 6.44 -28.44
CA THR A 37 20.06 7.40 -29.53
C THR A 37 18.78 8.14 -29.96
N PRO A 38 18.88 9.47 -30.25
CA PRO A 38 17.76 10.25 -30.74
C PRO A 38 17.15 9.60 -32.00
N GLY A 39 15.82 9.40 -32.00
CA GLY A 39 15.09 8.77 -33.10
C GLY A 39 14.99 7.23 -33.05
N ALA A 40 15.56 6.58 -32.04
CA ALA A 40 15.38 5.13 -31.84
C ALA A 40 13.91 4.78 -31.53
N ASP A 41 13.22 5.60 -30.76
CA ASP A 41 11.80 5.43 -30.44
C ASP A 41 10.90 5.51 -31.68
N GLU A 42 11.21 6.43 -32.60
CA GLU A 42 10.46 6.56 -33.85
C GLU A 42 10.65 5.35 -34.73
N LYS A 43 11.91 4.86 -34.87
CA LYS A 43 12.21 3.64 -35.61
C LYS A 43 11.58 2.42 -34.96
N PHE A 44 11.56 2.33 -33.67
CA PHE A 44 10.88 1.24 -32.95
C PHE A 44 9.38 1.23 -33.26
N LYS A 45 8.71 2.39 -33.22
CA LYS A 45 7.29 2.51 -33.61
C LYS A 45 7.04 2.12 -35.05
N GLU A 46 7.92 2.52 -35.99
CA GLU A 46 7.80 2.13 -37.40
C GLU A 46 7.95 0.63 -37.59
N VAL A 47 8.91 0.01 -36.91
CA VAL A 47 9.14 -1.45 -36.96
C VAL A 47 7.94 -2.20 -36.34
N ALA A 48 7.39 -1.72 -35.27
CA ALA A 48 6.21 -2.30 -34.61
C ALA A 48 4.97 -2.23 -35.54
N ASN A 49 4.70 -1.09 -36.15
CA ASN A 49 3.59 -0.91 -37.09
C ASN A 49 3.74 -1.80 -38.35
N ALA A 50 4.96 -1.91 -38.85
CA ALA A 50 5.25 -2.78 -39.99
C ALA A 50 4.96 -4.26 -39.65
N TYR A 51 5.37 -4.70 -38.46
CA TYR A 51 5.11 -6.08 -38.02
C TYR A 51 3.63 -6.33 -37.73
N GLU A 52 2.92 -5.36 -37.14
CA GLU A 52 1.47 -5.47 -36.89
C GLU A 52 0.69 -5.72 -38.17
N THR A 53 1.13 -5.10 -39.27
CA THR A 53 0.47 -5.24 -40.57
C THR A 53 0.93 -6.50 -41.31
N LEU A 54 2.23 -6.84 -41.33
CA LEU A 54 2.78 -7.95 -42.10
C LEU A 54 2.82 -9.29 -41.35
N GLY A 55 2.73 -9.26 -40.01
CA GLY A 55 2.76 -10.46 -39.18
C GLY A 55 1.46 -11.26 -39.14
N ASP A 56 0.34 -10.64 -39.50
CA ASP A 56 -0.96 -11.30 -39.66
C ASP A 56 -1.25 -11.53 -41.13
N ALA A 57 -1.57 -12.78 -41.51
CA ALA A 57 -1.78 -13.15 -42.91
C ALA A 57 -2.89 -12.33 -43.59
N LYS A 58 -3.98 -12.04 -42.90
CA LYS A 58 -5.12 -11.27 -43.43
C LYS A 58 -4.76 -9.80 -43.61
N LYS A 59 -4.07 -9.20 -42.62
CA LYS A 59 -3.61 -7.80 -42.70
C LYS A 59 -2.58 -7.62 -43.80
N ARG A 60 -1.66 -8.59 -43.95
CA ARG A 60 -0.66 -8.61 -45.02
C ARG A 60 -1.31 -8.65 -46.39
N GLU A 61 -2.28 -9.56 -46.59
CA GLU A 61 -3.01 -9.67 -47.85
C GLU A 61 -3.74 -8.37 -48.21
N ALA A 62 -4.44 -7.75 -47.23
CA ALA A 62 -5.11 -6.48 -47.43
C ALA A 62 -4.11 -5.36 -47.79
N TYR A 63 -2.96 -5.31 -47.11
CA TYR A 63 -1.89 -4.37 -47.41
C TYR A 63 -1.33 -4.57 -48.83
N ASP A 64 -1.08 -5.80 -49.25
CA ASP A 64 -0.58 -6.15 -50.58
C ASP A 64 -1.61 -5.83 -51.67
N LEU A 65 -2.90 -6.07 -51.42
CA LEU A 65 -4.00 -5.67 -52.31
C LEU A 65 -4.09 -4.16 -52.49
N SER A 66 -3.90 -3.39 -51.43
CA SER A 66 -3.93 -1.90 -51.45
C SER A 66 -2.80 -1.31 -52.33
N ARG A 67 -1.72 -2.05 -52.54
CA ARG A 67 -0.52 -1.66 -53.32
C ARG A 67 -0.54 -2.12 -54.79
N LYS A 68 -1.52 -2.94 -55.22
CA LYS A 68 -1.67 -3.27 -56.62
C LYS A 68 -2.18 -2.08 -57.41
N PRO A 69 -1.59 -1.74 -58.57
CA PRO A 69 -2.12 -0.66 -59.38
C PRO A 69 -3.55 -1.00 -59.79
N ARG A 70 -4.49 -0.08 -59.53
CA ARG A 70 -5.91 -0.22 -59.89
C ARG A 70 -6.03 -0.37 -61.39
N SER A 71 -6.42 -1.53 -61.89
CA SER A 71 -6.97 -1.65 -63.21
C SER A 71 -8.31 -0.91 -63.26
N LYS A 72 -8.53 -0.14 -64.34
CA LYS A 72 -9.71 0.68 -64.62
C LYS A 72 -10.98 -0.17 -64.83
N PHE A 73 -11.45 -0.87 -63.82
CA PHE A 73 -12.78 -1.48 -63.83
C PHE A 73 -13.39 -1.38 -62.46
N GLY A 74 -14.57 -0.75 -62.43
CA GLY A 74 -15.25 -0.28 -61.24
C GLY A 74 -15.57 -1.37 -60.21
N GLY A 75 -15.16 -1.13 -59.02
CA GLY A 75 -15.62 -1.77 -57.80
C GLY A 75 -15.26 -0.85 -56.62
N LYS A 76 -16.23 -0.50 -55.79
CA LYS A 76 -16.01 0.22 -54.53
C LYS A 76 -15.08 -0.60 -53.64
N GLY A 77 -13.77 -0.42 -53.83
CA GLY A 77 -12.76 -0.96 -52.94
C GLY A 77 -12.46 0.07 -51.90
N THR A 78 -12.80 -0.21 -50.68
CA THR A 78 -12.37 0.53 -49.49
C THR A 78 -10.85 0.67 -49.49
N SER A 79 -10.37 1.90 -49.32
CA SER A 79 -8.94 2.18 -49.12
C SER A 79 -8.46 1.41 -47.89
N PHE A 80 -7.19 1.00 -47.85
CA PHE A 80 -6.59 0.45 -46.62
C PHE A 80 -6.77 1.40 -45.43
N GLU A 81 -6.79 2.71 -45.69
CA GLU A 81 -7.05 3.72 -44.65
C GLU A 81 -8.49 3.67 -44.15
N ASP A 82 -9.48 3.43 -45.03
CA ASP A 82 -10.89 3.26 -44.66
C ASP A 82 -11.06 1.96 -43.85
N TRP A 83 -10.40 0.87 -44.28
CA TRP A 83 -10.42 -0.39 -43.53
C TRP A 83 -9.68 -0.27 -42.21
N ALA A 84 -8.53 0.40 -42.14
CA ALA A 84 -7.77 0.64 -40.93
C ALA A 84 -8.55 1.53 -39.93
N SER A 85 -9.35 2.49 -40.41
CA SER A 85 -10.21 3.31 -39.57
C SER A 85 -11.42 2.56 -39.03
N GLU A 86 -11.93 1.59 -39.80
CA GLU A 86 -13.09 0.77 -39.41
C GLU A 86 -12.69 -0.38 -38.46
N PHE A 87 -11.47 -0.88 -38.57
CA PHE A 87 -10.93 -1.94 -37.69
C PHE A 87 -9.95 -1.44 -36.61
N GLY A 88 -9.88 -0.10 -36.41
CA GLY A 88 -9.26 0.50 -35.25
C GLY A 88 -7.75 0.32 -35.13
N THR A 89 -7.00 0.83 -36.10
CA THR A 89 -5.67 1.35 -35.81
C THR A 89 -5.84 2.76 -35.16
N GLY A 90 -6.78 2.85 -34.23
CA GLY A 90 -6.95 3.99 -33.36
C GLY A 90 -5.88 3.96 -32.29
N ASP A 91 -4.94 4.86 -32.46
CA ASP A 91 -4.22 5.50 -31.38
C ASP A 91 -3.74 4.61 -30.24
N SER A 92 -2.50 4.16 -30.33
CA SER A 92 -1.73 3.72 -29.19
C SER A 92 -1.40 4.90 -28.28
N GLY A 93 -2.47 5.58 -27.82
CA GLY A 93 -2.47 6.50 -26.70
C GLY A 93 -2.62 5.70 -25.43
N PHE A 94 -1.62 5.71 -24.58
CA PHE A 94 -1.75 5.39 -23.17
C PHE A 94 -2.80 6.33 -22.55
N GLY A 95 -4.02 5.88 -22.34
CA GLY A 95 -5.04 6.67 -21.68
C GLY A 95 -6.43 6.09 -21.74
N ARG A 96 -6.93 5.66 -20.60
CA ARG A 96 -8.31 5.63 -20.09
C ARG A 96 -9.47 5.67 -21.12
N GLY A 97 -10.34 4.67 -21.01
CA GLY A 97 -11.74 4.87 -21.39
C GLY A 97 -12.48 3.61 -21.82
N SER A 98 -13.25 3.08 -20.94
CA SER A 98 -14.54 2.36 -21.03
C SER A 98 -15.15 2.26 -22.44
N SER A 99 -15.46 1.09 -22.96
CA SER A 99 -16.77 0.44 -23.02
C SER A 99 -16.97 -0.50 -24.23
N ARG A 100 -17.53 -1.61 -23.93
CA ARG A 100 -18.45 -2.50 -24.68
C ARG A 100 -18.19 -2.80 -26.16
N GLY A 101 -17.89 -4.09 -26.40
CA GLY A 101 -18.14 -4.73 -27.71
C GLY A 101 -17.20 -5.89 -27.97
N GLY A 102 -17.66 -7.10 -27.79
CA GLY A 102 -16.95 -8.37 -27.79
C GLY A 102 -16.26 -8.71 -29.11
N PHE A 103 -15.43 -9.68 -28.97
CA PHE A 103 -14.67 -10.56 -29.85
C PHE A 103 -13.16 -10.34 -29.73
N GLY A 104 -12.58 -11.24 -29.00
CA GLY A 104 -11.15 -11.41 -28.84
C GLY A 104 -10.84 -11.77 -27.39
N ARG A 105 -10.77 -13.06 -27.09
CA ARG A 105 -10.06 -13.54 -25.91
C ARG A 105 -8.58 -13.17 -26.08
N ALA A 106 -8.27 -11.89 -25.96
CA ALA A 106 -6.99 -11.50 -25.44
C ALA A 106 -6.96 -12.09 -24.04
N SER A 107 -6.22 -13.18 -23.85
CA SER A 107 -5.87 -13.61 -22.51
C SER A 107 -5.26 -12.38 -21.87
N SER A 108 -6.04 -11.72 -21.02
CA SER A 108 -5.53 -10.66 -20.16
C SER A 108 -4.35 -11.31 -19.46
N ARG A 109 -3.14 -10.90 -19.82
CA ARG A 109 -1.92 -11.28 -19.12
C ARG A 109 -2.10 -10.78 -17.71
N LYS A 110 -2.78 -11.57 -16.86
CA LYS A 110 -2.85 -11.30 -15.44
C LYS A 110 -1.41 -11.29 -14.98
N ASN A 111 -0.95 -10.14 -14.52
CA ASN A 111 0.32 -10.10 -13.80
C ASN A 111 0.25 -11.18 -12.74
N PRO A 112 1.29 -12.03 -12.62
CA PRO A 112 1.28 -13.09 -11.65
C PRO A 112 1.04 -12.47 -10.26
N THR A 113 0.04 -13.00 -9.54
CA THR A 113 -0.22 -12.55 -8.19
C THR A 113 0.88 -13.09 -7.28
N THR A 114 1.53 -12.22 -6.53
CA THR A 114 2.61 -12.59 -5.59
C THR A 114 2.10 -12.77 -4.17
N THR A 115 0.78 -12.69 -3.94
CA THR A 115 0.19 -12.75 -2.60
C THR A 115 0.50 -14.05 -1.86
N HIS A 116 0.63 -15.17 -2.56
CA HIS A 116 1.01 -16.47 -1.98
C HIS A 116 2.48 -16.54 -1.52
N LEU A 117 3.30 -15.57 -1.95
CA LEU A 117 4.70 -15.46 -1.55
C LEU A 117 4.91 -14.55 -0.33
N HIS A 118 3.86 -13.85 0.12
CA HIS A 118 3.95 -13.02 1.32
C HIS A 118 4.16 -13.89 2.56
N VAL A 119 5.05 -13.45 3.43
CA VAL A 119 5.27 -14.05 4.73
C VAL A 119 4.64 -13.15 5.78
N ASN A 120 3.66 -13.68 6.50
CA ASN A 120 2.95 -12.96 7.56
C ASN A 120 3.46 -13.43 8.92
N LYS A 121 3.77 -12.49 9.80
CA LYS A 121 4.12 -12.74 11.20
C LYS A 121 3.36 -11.79 12.09
N THR A 122 2.94 -12.28 13.24
CA THR A 122 2.25 -11.50 14.27
C THR A 122 3.09 -11.48 15.54
N ILE A 123 3.23 -10.31 16.14
CA ILE A 123 3.89 -10.12 17.43
C ILE A 123 2.98 -9.28 18.34
N GLU A 124 3.22 -9.37 19.65
CA GLU A 124 2.54 -8.53 20.62
C GLU A 124 3.53 -7.61 21.31
N VAL A 125 3.21 -6.32 21.43
CA VAL A 125 4.08 -5.32 22.05
C VAL A 125 3.22 -4.38 22.91
N ASN A 126 3.72 -3.98 24.08
CA ASN A 126 3.01 -3.04 24.95
C ASN A 126 3.09 -1.61 24.35
N LEU A 127 2.03 -0.84 24.53
CA LEU A 127 1.99 0.56 24.08
C LEU A 127 3.16 1.37 24.64
N LYS A 128 3.50 1.19 25.92
CA LYS A 128 4.64 1.85 26.58
C LYS A 128 5.94 1.64 25.82
N ASP A 129 6.26 0.37 25.46
CA ASP A 129 7.50 0.03 24.77
C ASP A 129 7.56 0.65 23.37
N LEU A 130 6.42 0.70 22.67
CA LEU A 130 6.31 1.37 21.37
C LEU A 130 6.50 2.88 21.43
N ILE A 131 6.09 3.53 22.52
CA ILE A 131 6.29 4.97 22.71
C ILE A 131 7.73 5.30 23.10
N LEU A 132 8.35 4.45 23.90
CA LEU A 132 9.75 4.63 24.33
C LEU A 132 10.75 4.24 23.24
N GLY A 133 10.30 3.46 22.25
CA GLY A 133 11.12 2.90 21.20
C GLY A 133 11.70 1.55 21.61
N THR A 134 11.34 0.51 20.86
CA THR A 134 11.79 -0.85 21.10
C THR A 134 12.36 -1.49 19.85
N GLN A 135 13.33 -2.39 20.02
CA GLN A 135 13.79 -3.28 18.96
C GLN A 135 13.11 -4.64 19.11
N VAL A 136 12.56 -5.12 18.01
CA VAL A 136 11.92 -6.43 17.95
C VAL A 136 12.68 -7.32 16.98
N GLU A 137 13.11 -8.48 17.47
CA GLU A 137 13.71 -9.52 16.65
C GLU A 137 12.61 -10.46 16.17
N VAL A 138 12.44 -10.58 14.83
CA VAL A 138 11.45 -11.45 14.21
C VAL A 138 12.16 -12.52 13.39
N LYS A 139 11.96 -13.78 13.78
CA LYS A 139 12.47 -14.95 13.05
C LYS A 139 11.39 -15.51 12.14
N TYR A 140 11.74 -15.77 10.88
CA TYR A 140 10.84 -16.37 9.92
C TYR A 140 11.58 -17.15 8.84
N ASP A 141 10.86 -18.10 8.25
CA ASP A 141 11.35 -18.91 7.14
C ASP A 141 10.80 -18.37 5.84
N ARG A 142 11.61 -18.40 4.79
CA ARG A 142 11.18 -18.05 3.44
C ARG A 142 11.82 -18.99 2.41
N TYR A 143 11.26 -19.04 1.23
CA TYR A 143 11.89 -19.68 0.09
C TYR A 143 12.67 -18.65 -0.71
N ILE A 144 13.87 -18.98 -1.12
CA ILE A 144 14.73 -18.19 -2.01
C ILE A 144 15.03 -18.98 -3.29
N VAL A 145 15.32 -18.26 -4.34
CA VAL A 145 15.69 -18.82 -5.65
C VAL A 145 17.11 -18.39 -5.97
N ASP A 146 18.00 -19.36 -6.16
CA ASP A 146 19.39 -19.10 -6.50
C ASP A 146 19.59 -18.73 -7.98
N GLY A 147 20.84 -18.40 -8.36
CA GLY A 147 21.19 -18.07 -9.73
C GLY A 147 20.98 -19.19 -10.75
N ASN A 148 20.83 -20.44 -10.31
CA ASN A 148 20.52 -21.63 -11.12
C ASN A 148 19.01 -21.94 -11.15
N PHE A 149 18.18 -21.04 -10.61
CA PHE A 149 16.73 -21.23 -10.44
C PHE A 149 16.35 -22.43 -9.57
N LEU A 150 17.19 -22.78 -8.60
CA LEU A 150 16.86 -23.78 -7.59
C LEU A 150 16.24 -23.11 -6.37
N LYS A 151 15.14 -23.70 -5.89
CA LYS A 151 14.40 -23.19 -4.74
C LYS A 151 14.90 -23.85 -3.45
N SER A 152 15.28 -23.06 -2.47
CA SER A 152 15.72 -23.52 -1.16
C SER A 152 15.02 -22.76 -0.04
N LYS A 153 15.00 -23.32 1.17
CA LYS A 153 14.44 -22.70 2.36
C LYS A 153 15.54 -21.94 3.10
N GLU A 154 15.27 -20.71 3.49
CA GLU A 154 16.16 -19.84 4.27
C GLU A 154 15.47 -19.40 5.56
N ASP A 155 16.17 -19.53 6.69
CA ASP A 155 15.76 -18.93 7.97
C ASP A 155 16.32 -17.50 8.04
N LYS A 156 15.46 -16.53 8.29
CA LYS A 156 15.84 -15.12 8.35
C LYS A 156 15.48 -14.49 9.67
N ILE A 157 16.36 -13.60 10.12
CA ILE A 157 16.16 -12.79 11.32
C ILE A 157 16.08 -11.33 10.89
N LEU A 158 15.01 -10.64 11.29
CA LEU A 158 14.84 -9.21 11.09
C LEU A 158 14.82 -8.49 12.43
N ASN A 159 15.65 -7.46 12.55
CA ASN A 159 15.63 -6.54 13.67
C ASN A 159 14.89 -5.26 13.24
N ILE A 160 13.70 -5.06 13.79
CA ILE A 160 12.83 -3.94 13.44
C ILE A 160 12.76 -2.99 14.63
N HIS A 161 13.09 -1.72 14.40
CA HIS A 161 12.93 -0.67 15.41
C HIS A 161 11.53 -0.05 15.30
N LEU A 162 10.76 -0.15 16.36
CA LEU A 162 9.39 0.38 16.48
C LEU A 162 9.41 1.56 17.45
N ASP A 163 9.04 2.75 16.99
CA ASP A 163 8.99 3.97 17.79
C ASP A 163 7.87 4.86 17.25
N LEU A 164 6.77 4.95 18.02
CA LEU A 164 5.59 5.73 17.67
C LEU A 164 5.79 7.24 17.77
N ARG A 165 6.87 7.70 18.38
CA ARG A 165 7.19 9.13 18.48
C ARG A 165 8.09 9.60 17.35
N LYS A 166 8.95 8.73 16.84
CA LYS A 166 9.84 9.06 15.73
C LYS A 166 9.21 8.85 14.37
N LYS A 167 8.44 7.77 14.22
CA LYS A 167 7.82 7.39 12.95
C LYS A 167 6.31 7.30 13.10
N TYR A 168 5.58 7.88 12.12
CA TYR A 168 4.16 7.63 12.00
C TYR A 168 3.92 6.18 11.62
N LEU A 169 3.25 5.45 12.48
CA LEU A 169 2.78 4.09 12.25
C LEU A 169 1.25 4.10 12.46
N PRO A 170 0.46 3.86 11.41
CA PRO A 170 -0.98 3.88 11.54
C PRO A 170 -1.46 2.76 12.47
N ILE A 171 -2.12 3.13 13.55
CA ILE A 171 -2.75 2.20 14.48
C ILE A 171 -4.21 2.06 14.06
N THR A 172 -4.62 0.84 13.77
CA THR A 172 -6.00 0.52 13.40
C THR A 172 -6.65 -0.28 14.51
N LYS A 173 -7.82 0.17 15.00
CA LYS A 173 -8.62 -0.59 15.95
C LYS A 173 -9.49 -1.59 15.19
N ILE A 174 -9.35 -2.87 15.52
CA ILE A 174 -10.16 -3.96 14.96
C ILE A 174 -10.76 -4.75 16.13
N GLY A 175 -12.06 -4.53 16.38
CA GLY A 175 -12.70 -5.03 17.61
C GLY A 175 -12.03 -4.41 18.83
N ASP A 176 -11.57 -5.25 19.75
CA ASP A 176 -10.86 -4.84 20.97
C ASP A 176 -9.35 -4.73 20.80
N ASN A 177 -8.83 -5.04 19.62
CA ASN A 177 -7.40 -5.05 19.35
C ASN A 177 -6.96 -3.79 18.60
N TYR A 178 -5.77 -3.30 18.93
CA TYR A 178 -5.07 -2.25 18.20
C TYR A 178 -3.93 -2.87 17.41
N ILE A 179 -3.91 -2.65 16.10
CA ILE A 179 -3.00 -3.32 15.18
C ILE A 179 -2.21 -2.30 14.35
N ILE A 180 -0.91 -2.55 14.22
CA ILE A 180 -0.02 -1.84 13.29
C ILE A 180 0.44 -2.85 12.23
N ASN A 181 0.22 -2.56 10.96
CA ASN A 181 0.71 -3.36 9.85
C ASN A 181 1.95 -2.72 9.23
N ILE A 182 3.05 -3.48 9.20
CA ILE A 182 4.31 -3.07 8.61
C ILE A 182 4.60 -3.98 7.44
N LYS A 183 4.67 -3.39 6.25
CA LYS A 183 5.02 -4.09 5.02
C LYS A 183 6.47 -3.80 4.66
N LEU A 184 7.25 -4.85 4.44
CA LEU A 184 8.62 -4.77 3.96
C LEU A 184 8.70 -5.46 2.60
N ASP A 185 8.96 -4.68 1.57
CA ASP A 185 8.93 -5.14 0.19
C ASP A 185 10.07 -6.12 -0.10
N LYS A 186 9.76 -7.16 -0.88
CA LYS A 186 10.71 -8.18 -1.36
C LYS A 186 11.44 -8.98 -0.27
N LEU A 187 10.94 -8.98 0.96
CA LEU A 187 11.48 -9.77 2.06
C LEU A 187 10.68 -11.05 2.35
N GLY A 188 9.61 -11.29 1.62
CA GLY A 188 8.88 -12.56 1.64
C GLY A 188 9.60 -13.67 0.86
N SER A 189 8.86 -14.69 0.49
CA SER A 189 9.36 -15.81 -0.31
C SER A 189 9.56 -15.40 -1.78
N GLU A 190 10.41 -16.14 -2.46
CA GLU A 190 10.68 -16.00 -3.89
C GLU A 190 10.12 -17.19 -4.66
N ASP A 191 9.74 -17.00 -5.91
CA ASP A 191 9.31 -18.08 -6.80
C ASP A 191 9.69 -17.80 -8.24
N ILE A 192 9.72 -18.86 -9.05
CA ILE A 192 10.06 -18.77 -10.48
C ILE A 192 8.78 -18.65 -11.27
N HIS A 193 8.68 -17.60 -12.06
CA HIS A 193 7.62 -17.42 -13.03
C HIS A 193 8.17 -17.54 -14.45
N ARG A 194 7.64 -18.50 -15.21
CA ARG A 194 7.97 -18.66 -16.63
C ARG A 194 6.99 -17.83 -17.44
N ARG A 195 7.51 -16.91 -18.23
CA ARG A 195 6.71 -16.13 -19.16
C ARG A 195 7.31 -16.20 -20.56
N THR A 196 6.46 -16.09 -21.54
CA THR A 196 6.90 -15.88 -22.91
C THR A 196 7.15 -14.39 -23.09
N ASN A 197 8.35 -14.00 -23.49
CA ASN A 197 8.67 -12.62 -23.82
C ASN A 197 7.95 -12.17 -25.09
N ILE A 198 8.11 -10.93 -25.49
CA ILE A 198 7.50 -10.37 -26.70
C ILE A 198 8.03 -11.04 -27.97
N TRP A 199 9.15 -11.74 -27.89
CA TRP A 199 9.82 -12.45 -28.97
C TRP A 199 9.36 -13.92 -29.12
N GLY A 200 8.55 -14.40 -28.15
CA GLY A 200 8.09 -15.78 -28.10
C GLY A 200 9.05 -16.73 -27.38
N ASP A 201 10.14 -16.24 -26.79
CA ASP A 201 11.07 -17.07 -26.03
C ASP A 201 10.59 -17.22 -24.57
N LEU A 202 10.84 -18.38 -23.97
CA LEU A 202 10.54 -18.61 -22.56
C LEU A 202 11.64 -17.98 -21.70
N GLU A 203 11.24 -17.08 -20.82
CA GLU A 203 12.11 -16.45 -19.83
C GLU A 203 11.68 -16.82 -18.42
N ASN A 204 12.65 -17.11 -17.57
CA ASN A 204 12.43 -17.25 -16.15
C ASN A 204 12.56 -15.88 -15.49
N MET A 205 11.59 -15.51 -14.67
CA MET A 205 11.58 -14.31 -13.86
C MET A 205 11.40 -14.71 -12.41
N ILE A 206 12.18 -14.12 -11.53
CA ILE A 206 11.99 -14.33 -10.08
C ILE A 206 10.90 -13.37 -9.61
N LEU A 207 9.88 -13.93 -8.97
CA LEU A 207 8.84 -13.17 -8.27
C LEU A 207 9.20 -13.09 -6.80
N TYR A 208 8.98 -11.92 -6.22
CA TYR A 208 9.24 -11.63 -4.82
C TYR A 208 7.94 -11.40 -4.08
N GLY A 209 7.80 -12.05 -2.93
CA GLY A 209 6.77 -11.72 -1.96
C GLY A 209 7.25 -10.63 -1.01
N ASP A 210 6.31 -10.10 -0.23
CA ASP A 210 6.61 -9.14 0.82
C ASP A 210 6.58 -9.82 2.18
N PHE A 211 7.27 -9.22 3.14
CA PHE A 211 7.14 -9.59 4.54
C PHE A 211 6.15 -8.64 5.21
N ILE A 212 5.11 -9.18 5.83
CA ILE A 212 4.06 -8.42 6.51
C ILE A 212 4.12 -8.73 8.00
N LEU A 213 4.47 -7.73 8.79
CA LEU A 213 4.47 -7.82 10.24
C LEU A 213 3.22 -7.16 10.81
N GLU A 214 2.39 -7.95 11.46
CA GLU A 214 1.26 -7.49 12.25
C GLU A 214 1.71 -7.33 13.70
N VAL A 215 1.70 -6.10 14.20
CA VAL A 215 2.03 -5.79 15.60
C VAL A 215 0.72 -5.55 16.34
N LYS A 216 0.36 -6.46 17.25
CA LYS A 216 -0.74 -6.30 18.18
C LYS A 216 -0.27 -5.45 19.35
N VAL A 217 -0.88 -4.29 19.53
CA VAL A 217 -0.53 -3.35 20.59
C VAL A 217 -1.35 -3.65 21.82
N LYS A 218 -0.70 -4.03 22.93
CA LYS A 218 -1.34 -4.18 24.23
C LYS A 218 -1.48 -2.80 24.86
N ILE A 219 -2.73 -2.36 25.04
CA ILE A 219 -3.08 -1.10 25.68
C ILE A 219 -3.73 -1.41 27.03
N PRO A 220 -3.34 -0.74 28.14
CA PRO A 220 -4.02 -0.87 29.41
C PRO A 220 -5.50 -0.46 29.31
N GLU A 221 -6.36 -1.04 30.14
CA GLU A 221 -7.82 -0.79 30.10
C GLU A 221 -8.20 0.66 30.41
N ASP A 222 -7.37 1.33 31.21
CA ASP A 222 -7.51 2.74 31.55
C ASP A 222 -6.96 3.70 30.49
N VAL A 223 -6.54 3.21 29.33
CA VAL A 223 -5.92 4.01 28.26
C VAL A 223 -6.64 3.84 26.95
N ILE A 224 -6.86 4.93 26.25
CA ILE A 224 -7.33 4.94 24.85
C ILE A 224 -6.42 5.81 24.00
N ILE A 225 -6.40 5.52 22.69
CA ILE A 225 -5.70 6.32 21.68
C ILE A 225 -6.74 6.98 20.79
N GLU A 226 -6.70 8.30 20.71
CA GLU A 226 -7.50 9.10 19.79
C GLU A 226 -6.57 9.84 18.83
N ASP A 227 -6.52 9.43 17.58
CA ASP A 227 -5.58 9.93 16.54
C ASP A 227 -4.11 9.82 16.97
N SER A 228 -3.54 10.94 17.43
CA SER A 228 -2.17 11.03 17.96
C SER A 228 -2.12 11.28 19.48
N ASN A 229 -3.26 11.44 20.11
CA ASN A 229 -3.33 11.69 21.54
C ASN A 229 -3.50 10.39 22.33
N ILE A 230 -2.90 10.35 23.50
CA ILE A 230 -3.07 9.28 24.49
C ILE A 230 -3.95 9.83 25.60
N ILE A 231 -5.03 9.13 25.92
CA ILE A 231 -5.94 9.51 27.01
C ILE A 231 -5.91 8.40 28.05
N GLN A 232 -5.51 8.74 29.27
CA GLN A 232 -5.54 7.83 30.40
C GLN A 232 -6.63 8.26 31.38
N PHE A 233 -7.41 7.31 31.85
CA PHE A 233 -8.43 7.53 32.87
C PHE A 233 -7.87 7.18 34.26
N ILE A 234 -7.99 8.06 35.21
CA ILE A 234 -7.53 7.84 36.59
C ILE A 234 -8.68 8.09 37.53
N ASP A 235 -8.95 7.13 38.39
CA ASP A 235 -9.97 7.20 39.38
C ASP A 235 -9.50 8.06 40.58
N ILE A 236 -10.29 9.06 40.94
CA ILE A 236 -10.03 9.90 42.09
C ILE A 236 -11.26 9.97 43.01
N PRO A 237 -11.08 9.90 44.35
CA PRO A 237 -12.18 10.09 45.30
C PRO A 237 -12.74 11.51 45.22
N LEU A 238 -14.06 11.66 45.31
CA LEU A 238 -14.75 12.94 45.25
C LEU A 238 -14.17 13.99 46.20
N TYR A 239 -13.78 13.62 47.42
CA TYR A 239 -13.26 14.58 48.40
C TYR A 239 -12.00 15.31 47.90
N LYS A 240 -11.16 14.64 47.07
CA LYS A 240 -9.96 15.27 46.47
C LYS A 240 -10.28 16.36 45.45
N THR A 241 -11.50 16.39 44.92
CA THR A 241 -11.95 17.42 44.01
C THR A 241 -12.58 18.62 44.69
N LEU A 242 -13.00 18.45 45.96
CA LEU A 242 -13.65 19.48 46.75
C LEU A 242 -12.64 20.34 47.52
N PHE A 243 -11.48 19.79 47.87
CA PHE A 243 -10.43 20.48 48.62
C PHE A 243 -9.28 20.82 47.67
N THR A 244 -9.23 22.06 47.21
CA THR A 244 -8.37 22.55 46.12
C THR A 244 -6.91 22.78 46.48
N GLU A 245 -6.52 22.58 47.73
CA GLU A 245 -5.15 22.87 48.19
C GLU A 245 -4.17 21.73 48.03
N GLU A 246 -4.65 20.52 47.70
CA GLU A 246 -3.80 19.35 47.53
C GLU A 246 -3.46 19.10 46.08
N LYS A 247 -2.15 19.09 45.76
CA LYS A 247 -1.66 18.59 44.48
C LYS A 247 -1.83 17.08 44.44
N ILE A 248 -2.46 16.58 43.35
CA ILE A 248 -2.61 15.14 43.15
C ILE A 248 -1.42 14.64 42.35
N ARG A 249 -0.66 13.73 42.94
CA ARG A 249 0.43 13.04 42.20
C ARG A 249 -0.16 12.01 41.27
N ILE A 250 0.17 12.14 39.97
CA ILE A 250 -0.33 11.31 38.92
C ILE A 250 0.83 10.58 38.28
N SER A 251 0.67 9.28 38.05
CA SER A 251 1.64 8.47 37.30
C SER A 251 1.08 8.13 35.92
N THR A 252 1.88 8.36 34.88
CA THR A 252 1.52 8.00 33.53
C THR A 252 2.00 6.59 33.19
N ILE A 253 1.50 5.99 32.11
CA ILE A 253 1.99 4.70 31.60
C ILE A 253 3.49 4.74 31.22
N LEU A 254 4.07 5.92 31.08
CA LEU A 254 5.49 6.11 30.77
C LEU A 254 6.38 6.20 32.01
N ASP A 255 5.87 5.81 33.20
CA ASP A 255 6.55 5.91 34.51
C ASP A 255 6.98 7.33 34.89
N LYS A 256 6.34 8.35 34.33
CA LYS A 256 6.56 9.73 34.69
C LYS A 256 5.48 10.16 35.68
N SER A 257 5.89 10.85 36.75
CA SER A 257 4.97 11.40 37.72
C SER A 257 4.85 12.92 37.57
N TYR A 258 3.64 13.41 37.71
CA TYR A 258 3.32 14.83 37.65
C TYR A 258 2.45 15.21 38.87
N ASP A 259 2.64 16.41 39.38
CA ASP A 259 1.79 16.97 40.39
C ASP A 259 0.74 17.87 39.72
N ALA A 260 -0.49 17.38 39.65
CA ALA A 260 -1.61 18.11 39.06
C ALA A 260 -2.35 18.94 40.09
N GLU A 261 -2.52 20.21 39.82
CA GLU A 261 -3.42 21.08 40.55
C GLU A 261 -4.82 20.95 39.95
N ILE A 262 -5.77 20.48 40.72
CA ILE A 262 -7.15 20.40 40.30
C ILE A 262 -7.84 21.70 40.78
N SER A 263 -8.01 22.65 39.84
CA SER A 263 -8.91 23.79 40.10
C SER A 263 -10.35 23.28 40.09
N THR A 264 -11.17 23.78 41.04
CA THR A 264 -12.59 23.46 41.12
C THR A 264 -13.27 23.64 39.75
N PRO A 265 -13.70 22.57 39.12
CA PRO A 265 -14.29 22.69 37.78
C PRO A 265 -15.75 23.10 37.87
N LYS A 266 -16.22 23.84 36.87
CA LYS A 266 -17.65 24.11 36.69
C LYS A 266 -18.48 22.85 36.49
N LYS A 267 -17.83 21.75 36.00
CA LYS A 267 -18.41 20.41 35.85
C LYS A 267 -17.36 19.35 36.18
N LEU A 268 -17.71 18.41 37.04
CA LEU A 268 -16.86 17.29 37.45
C LEU A 268 -16.33 16.44 36.25
N ASN A 269 -17.09 16.38 35.18
CA ASN A 269 -16.70 15.63 33.98
C ASN A 269 -15.63 16.31 33.09
N ASP A 270 -15.29 17.57 33.40
CA ASP A 270 -14.29 18.33 32.59
C ASP A 270 -12.90 18.32 33.24
N LEU A 271 -12.73 17.54 34.32
CA LEU A 271 -11.45 17.39 35.00
C LEU A 271 -10.45 16.66 34.08
N LYS A 272 -9.48 17.42 33.59
CA LYS A 272 -8.41 16.88 32.75
C LYS A 272 -7.08 17.58 33.00
N PHE A 273 -6.01 16.82 32.87
CA PHE A 273 -4.63 17.33 32.90
C PHE A 273 -3.93 16.99 31.59
N ASN A 274 -3.44 17.98 30.87
CA ASN A 274 -2.81 17.80 29.56
C ASN A 274 -1.29 17.97 29.65
N ILE A 275 -0.58 17.01 29.12
CA ILE A 275 0.88 17.05 28.97
C ILE A 275 1.15 17.17 27.48
N LYS A 276 1.66 18.32 27.08
CA LYS A 276 1.94 18.61 25.66
C LYS A 276 3.06 17.71 25.12
N ASP A 277 2.94 17.34 23.84
CA ASP A 277 3.95 16.60 23.08
C ASP A 277 4.39 15.27 23.71
N GLN A 278 3.52 14.62 24.50
CA GLN A 278 3.78 13.32 25.13
C GLN A 278 2.91 12.19 24.52
N GLY A 279 2.16 12.46 23.46
CA GLY A 279 1.43 11.47 22.69
C GLY A 279 2.30 10.71 21.68
N ILE A 280 1.69 10.27 20.59
CA ILE A 280 2.32 9.57 19.47
C ILE A 280 2.40 10.49 18.25
N LYS A 281 3.23 10.13 17.26
CA LYS A 281 3.36 10.89 16.02
C LYS A 281 2.17 10.67 15.11
N GLY A 282 1.47 11.73 14.79
CA GLY A 282 0.34 11.73 13.85
C GLY A 282 0.76 11.71 12.39
N LYS A 283 -0.21 11.55 11.49
CA LYS A 283 -0.01 11.57 10.03
C LYS A 283 0.60 12.88 9.52
N SER A 284 0.29 14.00 10.17
CA SER A 284 0.87 15.32 9.88
C SER A 284 2.32 15.47 10.31
N GLY A 285 2.89 14.49 11.01
CA GLY A 285 4.23 14.54 11.58
C GLY A 285 4.29 15.19 12.97
N ILE A 286 3.19 15.74 13.45
CA ILE A 286 3.09 16.37 14.78
C ILE A 286 2.87 15.30 15.84
N ILE A 287 3.51 15.47 17.00
CA ILE A 287 3.29 14.62 18.18
C ILE A 287 2.06 15.14 18.92
N GLY A 288 1.14 14.24 19.23
CA GLY A 288 -0.05 14.57 20.02
C GLY A 288 0.23 14.77 21.49
N ASN A 289 -0.81 14.99 22.25
CA ASN A 289 -0.75 15.22 23.70
C ASN A 289 -1.01 13.93 24.48
N TYR A 290 -0.56 13.93 25.73
CA TYR A 290 -0.98 12.95 26.71
C TYR A 290 -1.98 13.63 27.66
N THR A 291 -3.21 13.14 27.69
CA THR A 291 -4.30 13.72 28.48
C THR A 291 -4.71 12.74 29.57
N ILE A 292 -4.73 13.19 30.78
CA ILE A 292 -5.30 12.45 31.89
C ILE A 292 -6.72 12.98 32.13
N ARG A 293 -7.70 12.08 32.09
CA ARG A 293 -9.09 12.36 32.50
C ARG A 293 -9.37 11.70 33.84
N PHE A 294 -9.94 12.47 34.75
CA PHE A 294 -10.25 11.98 36.10
C PHE A 294 -11.68 11.45 36.13
N ASN A 295 -11.84 10.20 36.55
CA ASN A 295 -13.11 9.63 36.93
C ASN A 295 -13.33 9.89 38.40
N VAL A 296 -14.31 10.69 38.74
CA VAL A 296 -14.61 11.00 40.13
C VAL A 296 -15.45 9.89 40.76
N ILE A 297 -14.89 9.19 41.73
CA ILE A 297 -15.57 8.12 42.45
C ILE A 297 -16.33 8.71 43.63
N PRO A 298 -17.66 8.52 43.69
CA PRO A 298 -18.44 8.96 44.87
C PRO A 298 -18.03 8.15 46.10
N PRO A 299 -18.19 8.72 47.31
CA PRO A 299 -17.95 7.99 48.54
C PRO A 299 -18.95 6.85 48.74
N ASP A 300 -18.52 5.78 49.37
CA ASP A 300 -19.40 4.69 49.77
C ASP A 300 -20.36 5.18 50.90
N LEU A 301 -21.57 5.54 50.48
CA LEU A 301 -22.58 6.08 51.40
C LEU A 301 -23.02 5.10 52.50
N THR A 302 -22.75 3.79 52.33
CA THR A 302 -23.08 2.78 53.33
C THR A 302 -22.18 2.87 54.56
N LYS A 303 -21.01 3.45 54.42
CA LYS A 303 -20.00 3.62 55.47
C LYS A 303 -20.13 4.97 56.20
N ILE A 304 -21.01 5.87 55.74
CA ILE A 304 -21.22 7.19 56.32
C ILE A 304 -22.36 7.09 57.33
N ASN A 305 -22.16 7.61 58.53
CA ASN A 305 -23.23 7.62 59.53
C ASN A 305 -24.37 8.60 59.11
N LYS A 306 -25.60 8.31 59.61
CA LYS A 306 -26.78 9.08 59.23
C LYS A 306 -26.71 10.56 59.58
N SER A 307 -26.03 10.91 60.69
CA SER A 307 -25.87 12.32 61.11
C SER A 307 -25.01 13.10 60.10
N THR A 308 -23.87 12.57 59.72
CA THR A 308 -23.00 13.16 58.70
C THR A 308 -23.68 13.28 57.34
N LEU A 309 -24.48 12.28 56.95
CA LEU A 309 -25.26 12.31 55.72
C LEU A 309 -26.30 13.44 55.75
N ASN A 310 -26.97 13.67 56.86
CA ASN A 310 -27.92 14.77 57.01
C ASN A 310 -27.22 16.13 56.94
N THR A 311 -26.07 16.31 57.61
CA THR A 311 -25.30 17.55 57.53
C THR A 311 -24.84 17.85 56.09
N ILE A 312 -24.36 16.84 55.36
CA ILE A 312 -24.00 16.97 53.94
C ILE A 312 -25.24 17.37 53.12
N LYS A 313 -26.39 16.72 53.34
CA LYS A 313 -27.62 17.03 52.63
C LYS A 313 -28.09 18.46 52.88
N GLU A 314 -28.03 18.92 54.14
CA GLU A 314 -28.39 20.28 54.52
C GLU A 314 -27.47 21.32 53.86
N SER A 315 -26.17 21.03 53.71
CA SER A 315 -25.22 21.94 53.06
C SER A 315 -25.46 22.11 51.57
N PHE A 316 -26.11 21.14 50.90
CA PHE A 316 -26.48 21.24 49.50
C PHE A 316 -27.89 21.81 49.22
N THR A 317 -28.70 21.97 50.27
CA THR A 317 -30.08 22.47 50.17
C THR A 317 -30.24 23.92 50.62
N GLN A 318 -29.16 24.57 51.05
CA GLN A 318 -29.15 26.00 51.36
C GLN A 318 -28.84 26.83 50.10
N GLU A 319 -29.79 26.93 49.15
CA GLU A 319 -29.92 27.97 48.15
C GLU A 319 -31.21 28.75 48.37
#